data_3f7b7d0815a441312a11db9aa392e925
#
_entry.id   3f7b7d0815a441312a11db9aa392e925
#
_cell.length_a   1.000
_cell.length_b   1.000
_cell.length_c   1.000
_cell.angle_alpha   90.00
_cell.angle_beta   90.00
_cell.angle_gamma   90.00
#
_symmetry.space_group_name_H-M   'P 1'
#
loop_
_entity.id
_entity.type
_entity.pdbx_description
1 polymer ?
#
loop_
_entity_poly.entity_id
_entity_poly.type
_entity_poly.pdbx_seq_one_letter_code
_entity_poly.pdbx_strand_id
1 'polypeptide(L)'
;MHSHSYTGNPLACRAALATLQIFEEDDVLAANRVKSAKLTAALQPLVQHARVRNFRNRGMIWAFDAIDATPDFSRRFFATAVEHELLMRPIGATVYLMPPYILDDEEIAGLAANTLAVFDKVMAG
;
A
#
# COMPACT_ATOMS: atom_id res chain seq x y z
N MET A 1 4.45 8.66 30.55
CA MET A 1 3.04 8.30 30.75
C MET A 1 2.28 8.79 29.52
N HIS A 2 1.67 7.91 28.75
CA HIS A 2 0.89 8.26 27.55
C HIS A 2 -0.60 8.17 27.87
N SER A 3 -1.36 9.22 27.59
CA SER A 3 -2.81 9.23 27.71
C SER A 3 -3.42 9.72 26.38
N HIS A 4 -4.46 9.02 25.90
CA HIS A 4 -5.19 9.34 24.68
C HIS A 4 -6.69 9.47 25.03
N SER A 5 -7.42 10.26 24.25
CA SER A 5 -8.86 10.48 24.46
C SER A 5 -9.71 9.20 24.46
N TYR A 6 -9.19 8.13 23.81
CA TYR A 6 -9.87 6.83 23.74
C TYR A 6 -9.45 5.84 24.83
N THR A 7 -8.48 6.19 25.68
CA THR A 7 -7.97 5.30 26.73
C THR A 7 -9.08 4.92 27.71
N GLY A 8 -9.29 3.62 27.88
CA GLY A 8 -10.33 3.08 28.75
C GLY A 8 -11.76 3.22 28.24
N ASN A 9 -11.98 3.70 27.00
CA ASN A 9 -13.31 3.72 26.40
C ASN A 9 -13.82 2.29 26.16
N PRO A 10 -14.91 1.82 26.79
CA PRO A 10 -15.36 0.44 26.70
C PRO A 10 -15.79 0.03 25.29
N LEU A 11 -16.34 0.93 24.47
CA LEU A 11 -16.69 0.65 23.07
C LEU A 11 -15.45 0.44 22.22
N ALA A 12 -14.43 1.29 22.39
CA ALA A 12 -13.14 1.13 21.69
C ALA A 12 -12.42 -0.16 22.13
N CYS A 13 -12.43 -0.49 23.41
CA CYS A 13 -11.88 -1.75 23.91
C CYS A 13 -12.61 -2.97 23.33
N ARG A 14 -13.96 -2.92 23.25
CA ARG A 14 -14.74 -4.00 22.63
C ARG A 14 -14.44 -4.16 21.15
N ALA A 15 -14.30 -3.07 20.41
CA ALA A 15 -13.91 -3.09 19.01
C ALA A 15 -12.51 -3.69 18.81
N ALA A 16 -11.55 -3.32 19.66
CA ALA A 16 -10.20 -3.89 19.64
C ALA A 16 -10.21 -5.40 19.90
N LEU A 17 -10.99 -5.87 20.89
CA LEU A 17 -11.15 -7.30 21.16
C LEU A 17 -11.76 -8.05 19.98
N ALA A 18 -12.79 -7.49 19.34
CA ALA A 18 -13.39 -8.08 18.14
C ALA A 18 -12.38 -8.18 16.99
N THR A 19 -11.54 -7.16 16.80
CA THR A 19 -10.47 -7.19 15.80
C THR A 19 -9.47 -8.31 16.09
N LEU A 20 -9.02 -8.44 17.33
CA LEU A 20 -8.10 -9.54 17.73
C LEU A 20 -8.72 -10.92 17.50
N GLN A 21 -10.01 -11.07 17.81
CA GLN A 21 -10.75 -12.32 17.57
C GLN A 21 -10.77 -12.67 16.08
N ILE A 22 -11.04 -11.73 15.18
CA ILE A 22 -10.96 -11.94 13.73
C ILE A 22 -9.56 -12.39 13.30
N PHE A 23 -8.51 -11.78 13.89
CA PHE A 23 -7.13 -12.18 13.58
C PHE A 23 -6.82 -13.63 13.95
N GLU A 24 -7.40 -14.13 15.05
CA GLU A 24 -7.25 -15.52 15.49
C GLU A 24 -8.11 -16.48 14.66
N GLU A 25 -9.41 -16.18 14.50
CA GLU A 25 -10.36 -17.05 13.82
C GLU A 25 -10.04 -17.25 12.33
N ASP A 26 -9.62 -16.17 11.64
CA ASP A 26 -9.35 -16.18 10.20
C ASP A 26 -7.86 -16.41 9.87
N ASP A 27 -7.00 -16.65 10.87
CA ASP A 27 -5.54 -16.77 10.73
C ASP A 27 -4.95 -15.66 9.81
N VAL A 28 -5.36 -14.42 10.10
CA VAL A 28 -5.07 -13.25 9.24
C VAL A 28 -3.58 -13.08 8.98
N LEU A 29 -2.71 -13.40 9.93
CA LEU A 29 -1.26 -13.26 9.75
C LEU A 29 -0.70 -14.24 8.71
N ALA A 30 -1.17 -15.50 8.70
CA ALA A 30 -0.77 -16.47 7.69
C ALA A 30 -1.34 -16.10 6.31
N ALA A 31 -2.62 -15.71 6.25
CA ALA A 31 -3.24 -15.24 5.01
C ALA A 31 -2.50 -14.04 4.42
N ASN A 32 -2.10 -13.07 5.25
CA ASN A 32 -1.34 -11.90 4.81
C ASN A 32 0.07 -12.24 4.29
N ARG A 33 0.73 -13.27 4.81
CA ARG A 33 2.02 -13.73 4.26
C ARG A 33 1.85 -14.20 2.81
N VAL A 34 0.78 -14.95 2.52
CA VAL A 34 0.46 -15.40 1.16
C VAL A 34 0.15 -14.22 0.24
N LYS A 35 -0.72 -13.31 0.69
CA LYS A 35 -1.08 -12.10 -0.08
C LYS A 35 0.15 -11.21 -0.33
N SER A 36 1.01 -11.05 0.66
CA SER A 36 2.25 -10.29 0.53
C SER A 36 3.16 -10.87 -0.55
N ALA A 37 3.32 -12.18 -0.61
CA ALA A 37 4.10 -12.83 -1.67
C ALA A 37 3.47 -12.61 -3.06
N LYS A 38 2.15 -12.74 -3.18
CA LYS A 38 1.41 -12.52 -4.44
C LYS A 38 1.56 -11.08 -4.94
N LEU A 39 1.34 -10.09 -4.07
CA LEU A 39 1.46 -8.69 -4.46
C LEU A 39 2.91 -8.32 -4.79
N THR A 40 3.90 -8.83 -4.06
CA THR A 40 5.31 -8.64 -4.39
C THR A 40 5.65 -9.22 -5.77
N ALA A 41 5.11 -10.38 -6.12
CA ALA A 41 5.28 -10.97 -7.44
C ALA A 41 4.59 -10.13 -8.53
N ALA A 42 3.38 -9.65 -8.29
CA ALA A 42 2.64 -8.79 -9.22
C ALA A 42 3.34 -7.43 -9.47
N LEU A 43 4.08 -6.93 -8.48
CA LEU A 43 4.84 -5.67 -8.58
C LEU A 43 6.21 -5.82 -9.28
N GLN A 44 6.59 -7.03 -9.73
CA GLN A 44 7.90 -7.23 -10.39
C GLN A 44 8.16 -6.31 -11.60
N PRO A 45 7.18 -6.00 -12.48
CA PRO A 45 7.40 -5.04 -13.56
C PRO A 45 7.82 -3.65 -13.04
N LEU A 46 7.23 -3.22 -11.91
CA LEU A 46 7.59 -1.96 -11.26
C LEU A 46 9.00 -2.03 -10.64
N VAL A 47 9.35 -3.16 -10.00
CA VAL A 47 10.70 -3.36 -9.42
C VAL A 47 11.78 -3.27 -10.49
N GLN A 48 11.50 -3.76 -11.70
CA GLN A 48 12.43 -3.76 -12.84
C GLN A 48 12.42 -2.45 -13.64
N HIS A 49 11.53 -1.52 -13.31
CA HIS A 49 11.42 -0.25 -14.02
C HIS A 49 12.65 0.63 -13.80
N ALA A 50 13.24 1.17 -14.89
CA ALA A 50 14.49 1.92 -14.89
C ALA A 50 14.48 3.18 -13.99
N ARG A 51 13.30 3.73 -13.73
CA ARG A 51 13.09 4.93 -12.88
C ARG A 51 12.68 4.58 -11.43
N VAL A 52 12.77 3.30 -11.04
CA VAL A 52 12.47 2.82 -9.68
C VAL A 52 13.75 2.37 -8.99
N ARG A 53 13.88 2.72 -7.72
CA ARG A 53 14.94 2.23 -6.83
C ARG A 53 14.42 1.97 -5.42
N ASN A 54 15.24 1.30 -4.62
CA ASN A 54 14.95 1.06 -3.20
C ASN A 54 13.58 0.41 -2.97
N PHE A 55 13.18 -0.52 -3.83
CA PHE A 55 11.97 -1.31 -3.59
C PHE A 55 12.14 -2.11 -2.31
N ARG A 56 11.16 -2.02 -1.42
CA ARG A 56 11.18 -2.64 -0.10
C ARG A 56 9.79 -3.07 0.32
N ASN A 57 9.73 -4.15 1.08
CA ASN A 57 8.49 -4.69 1.63
C ASN A 57 8.64 -5.03 3.11
N ARG A 58 7.62 -4.71 3.90
CA ARG A 58 7.48 -5.12 5.28
C ARG A 58 6.04 -5.55 5.55
N GLY A 59 5.80 -6.87 5.60
CA GLY A 59 4.43 -7.41 5.74
C GLY A 59 3.55 -6.95 4.59
N MET A 60 2.48 -6.23 4.87
CA MET A 60 1.53 -5.68 3.89
C MET A 60 1.81 -4.20 3.54
N ILE A 61 3.07 -3.78 3.66
CA ILE A 61 3.51 -2.44 3.28
C ILE A 61 4.64 -2.56 2.27
N TRP A 62 4.50 -1.91 1.12
CA TRP A 62 5.52 -1.80 0.07
C TRP A 62 5.88 -0.35 -0.13
N ALA A 63 7.12 -0.09 -0.48
CA ALA A 63 7.55 1.23 -0.86
C ALA A 63 8.66 1.17 -1.91
N PHE A 64 8.73 2.18 -2.75
CA PHE A 64 9.81 2.38 -3.70
C PHE A 64 10.04 3.88 -3.91
N ASP A 65 11.19 4.25 -4.42
CA ASP A 65 11.54 5.63 -4.68
C ASP A 65 11.62 5.86 -6.19
N ALA A 66 11.03 6.96 -6.67
CA ALA A 66 11.13 7.42 -8.04
C ALA A 66 12.49 8.10 -8.27
N ILE A 67 13.22 7.70 -9.32
CA ILE A 67 14.46 8.34 -9.77
C ILE A 67 14.09 9.58 -10.60
N ASP A 68 14.78 10.70 -10.37
CA ASP A 68 14.57 11.98 -11.06
C ASP A 68 13.13 12.50 -10.95
N ALA A 69 12.50 12.27 -9.81
CA ALA A 69 11.19 12.82 -9.52
C ALA A 69 11.23 14.35 -9.47
N THR A 70 10.30 15.00 -10.16
CA THR A 70 10.16 16.47 -10.12
C THR A 70 9.61 16.93 -8.77
N PRO A 71 9.79 18.20 -8.38
CA PRO A 71 9.25 18.70 -7.10
C PRO A 71 7.74 18.53 -6.94
N ASP A 72 6.99 18.45 -8.02
CA ASP A 72 5.55 18.27 -8.05
C ASP A 72 5.10 16.80 -8.23
N PHE A 73 6.05 15.85 -8.26
CA PHE A 73 5.81 14.43 -8.48
C PHE A 73 4.67 13.89 -7.59
N SER A 74 4.72 14.12 -6.28
CA SER A 74 3.72 13.61 -5.34
C SER A 74 2.31 14.09 -5.67
N ARG A 75 2.16 15.37 -6.05
CA ARG A 75 0.87 15.95 -6.44
C ARG A 75 0.36 15.37 -7.76
N ARG A 76 1.23 15.26 -8.75
CA ARG A 76 0.88 14.66 -10.07
C ARG A 76 0.52 13.20 -9.91
N PHE A 77 1.31 12.44 -9.14
CA PHE A 77 1.05 11.03 -8.87
C PHE A 77 -0.31 10.84 -8.21
N PHE A 78 -0.61 11.62 -7.17
CA PHE A 78 -1.90 11.55 -6.49
C PHE A 78 -3.07 11.82 -7.45
N ALA A 79 -3.00 12.89 -8.25
CA ALA A 79 -4.05 13.24 -9.20
C ALA A 79 -4.27 12.14 -10.24
N THR A 80 -3.19 11.60 -10.82
CA THR A 80 -3.24 10.51 -11.79
C THR A 80 -3.74 9.21 -11.14
N ALA A 81 -3.33 8.91 -9.90
CA ALA A 81 -3.77 7.73 -9.18
C ALA A 81 -5.29 7.73 -8.97
N VAL A 82 -5.88 8.88 -8.61
CA VAL A 82 -7.34 9.01 -8.46
C VAL A 82 -8.08 8.74 -9.79
N GLU A 83 -7.53 9.18 -10.94
CA GLU A 83 -8.09 8.87 -12.26
C GLU A 83 -8.07 7.36 -12.57
N HIS A 84 -7.16 6.61 -11.94
CA HIS A 84 -7.02 5.15 -12.05
C HIS A 84 -7.63 4.40 -10.85
N GLU A 85 -8.56 5.04 -10.13
CA GLU A 85 -9.28 4.46 -8.98
C GLU A 85 -8.35 4.03 -7.83
N LEU A 86 -7.16 4.64 -7.73
CA LEU A 86 -6.20 4.40 -6.66
C LEU A 86 -6.11 5.60 -5.73
N LEU A 87 -6.29 5.35 -4.43
CA LEU A 87 -6.04 6.36 -3.41
C LEU A 87 -4.62 6.20 -2.85
N MET A 88 -3.65 6.80 -3.53
CA MET A 88 -2.23 6.72 -3.17
C MET A 88 -1.62 8.11 -2.99
N ARG A 89 -0.89 8.32 -1.91
CA ARG A 89 -0.25 9.60 -1.55
C ARG A 89 1.26 9.42 -1.38
N PRO A 90 2.07 9.65 -2.40
CA PRO A 90 3.52 9.64 -2.24
C PRO A 90 4.02 10.69 -1.23
N ILE A 91 5.11 10.38 -0.55
CA ILE A 91 5.83 11.29 0.33
C ILE A 91 7.11 11.71 -0.41
N GLY A 92 7.13 12.93 -0.94
CA GLY A 92 8.21 13.35 -1.83
C GLY A 92 8.29 12.44 -3.07
N ALA A 93 9.44 11.80 -3.28
CA ALA A 93 9.66 10.83 -4.36
C ALA A 93 9.33 9.38 -3.96
N THR A 94 8.92 9.13 -2.72
CA THR A 94 8.62 7.77 -2.24
C THR A 94 7.15 7.46 -2.43
N VAL A 95 6.86 6.46 -3.25
CA VAL A 95 5.53 5.85 -3.39
C VAL A 95 5.43 4.68 -2.41
N TYR A 96 4.29 4.55 -1.73
CA TYR A 96 4.04 3.41 -0.87
C TYR A 96 2.62 2.85 -1.05
N LEU A 97 2.49 1.54 -0.85
CA LEU A 97 1.24 0.81 -0.88
C LEU A 97 1.01 0.21 0.52
N MET A 98 -0.18 0.42 1.04
CA MET A 98 -0.64 -0.16 2.31
C MET A 98 -2.11 -0.57 2.14
N PRO A 99 -2.36 -1.63 1.35
CA PRO A 99 -3.72 -2.06 1.05
C PRO A 99 -4.38 -2.73 2.25
N PRO A 100 -5.73 -2.80 2.28
CA PRO A 100 -6.45 -3.55 3.28
C PRO A 100 -6.17 -5.06 3.19
N TYR A 101 -6.33 -5.78 4.30
CA TYR A 101 -6.04 -7.22 4.36
C TYR A 101 -7.07 -8.10 3.62
N ILE A 102 -8.21 -7.54 3.24
CA ILE A 102 -9.31 -8.26 2.56
C ILE A 102 -9.13 -8.40 1.05
N LEU A 103 -8.07 -7.83 0.45
CA LEU A 103 -7.83 -7.94 -0.99
C LEU A 103 -7.90 -9.39 -1.48
N ASP A 104 -8.59 -9.60 -2.59
CA ASP A 104 -8.56 -10.83 -3.35
C ASP A 104 -7.46 -10.83 -4.44
N ASP A 105 -7.39 -11.91 -5.21
CA ASP A 105 -6.35 -12.07 -6.24
C ASP A 105 -6.54 -11.12 -7.43
N GLU A 106 -7.78 -10.78 -7.79
CA GLU A 106 -8.10 -9.83 -8.86
C GLU A 106 -7.75 -8.40 -8.45
N GLU A 107 -8.09 -8.03 -7.23
CA GLU A 107 -7.74 -6.73 -6.64
C GLU A 107 -6.21 -6.55 -6.49
N ILE A 108 -5.49 -7.61 -6.11
CA ILE A 108 -4.02 -7.61 -6.06
C ILE A 108 -3.42 -7.35 -7.45
N ALA A 109 -3.91 -8.03 -8.47
CA ALA A 109 -3.45 -7.84 -9.85
C ALA A 109 -3.78 -6.44 -10.37
N GLY A 110 -5.00 -5.96 -10.11
CA GLY A 110 -5.44 -4.61 -10.47
C GLY A 110 -4.63 -3.52 -9.78
N LEU A 111 -4.38 -3.65 -8.48
CA LEU A 111 -3.56 -2.71 -7.72
C LEU A 111 -2.15 -2.59 -8.31
N ALA A 112 -1.52 -3.72 -8.62
CA ALA A 112 -0.17 -3.73 -9.19
C ALA A 112 -0.13 -3.11 -10.59
N ALA A 113 -1.06 -3.50 -11.47
CA ALA A 113 -1.14 -3.00 -12.85
C ALA A 113 -1.43 -1.49 -12.89
N ASN A 114 -2.41 -1.02 -12.11
CA ASN A 114 -2.76 0.39 -12.04
C ASN A 114 -1.64 1.23 -11.42
N THR A 115 -0.92 0.70 -10.41
CA THR A 115 0.24 1.40 -9.82
C THR A 115 1.34 1.61 -10.86
N LEU A 116 1.65 0.59 -11.68
CA LEU A 116 2.61 0.71 -12.78
C LEU A 116 2.14 1.74 -13.82
N ALA A 117 0.89 1.65 -14.28
CA ALA A 117 0.34 2.57 -15.28
C ALA A 117 0.37 4.04 -14.81
N VAL A 118 0.01 4.28 -13.55
CA VAL A 118 0.10 5.61 -12.93
C VAL A 118 1.55 6.10 -12.89
N PHE A 119 2.47 5.23 -12.47
CA PHE A 119 3.88 5.57 -12.40
C PHE A 119 4.44 5.93 -13.77
N ASP A 120 4.19 5.10 -14.80
CA ASP A 120 4.62 5.35 -16.18
C ASP A 120 4.10 6.69 -16.70
N LYS A 121 2.78 6.96 -16.54
CA LYS A 121 2.13 8.19 -16.99
C LYS A 121 2.73 9.42 -16.32
N VAL A 122 3.01 9.36 -15.02
CA VAL A 122 3.60 10.48 -14.27
C VAL A 122 5.07 10.70 -14.63
N MET A 123 5.82 9.63 -14.88
CA MET A 123 7.25 9.71 -15.22
C MET A 123 7.52 10.07 -16.70
N ALA A 124 6.52 9.92 -17.58
CA ALA A 124 6.63 10.30 -18.99
C ALA A 124 6.40 11.79 -19.25
N GLY A 125 5.74 12.50 -18.37
CA GLY A 125 5.40 13.94 -18.48
C GLY A 125 6.14 14.80 -17.50
#